data_bc3709e92312f14ff612ce5f09abcd57
#
_entry.id   bc3709e92312f14ff612ce5f09abcd57
#
_cell.length_a   1.000
_cell.length_b   1.000
_cell.length_c   1.000
_cell.angle_alpha   90.00
_cell.angle_beta   90.00
_cell.angle_gamma   90.00
#
_symmetry.space_group_name_H-M   'P 1'
#
loop_
_entity.id
_entity.type
_entity.pdbx_description
1 polymer ?
#
loop_
_entity_poly.entity_id
_entity_poly.type
_entity_poly.pdbx_seq_one_letter_code
_entity_poly.pdbx_strand_id
1 'polypeptide(L)'
;MSIPVRALATSPALLVLLDYDGTLVGLRSRPELARLSSRRRGLLESLGRTAVVAVVTGRRLAEAQQLVGIPSLGYIGNHGLEIAYGNRTWVHPAAEKSGRDLRSALRRIRAGAEGLRGVIVEDKGVTAGIHYRLLEPSGVGHLKGIVLEEIERRGGRLRATFGKKVIEIRPDLDWDKGRGVLEFMRWLGPAVDRRLIYIGDDRTDEDAFRALRGIGTTVLVGAAAWSAAEFRLPGVNQVWSLLGELTVSRSSQKVRPRPRR
;
A
#
# COMPACT_ATOMS: atom_id res chain seq x y z
N MET A 1 -1.75 14.70 21.39
CA MET A 1 -3.02 14.92 20.64
C MET A 1 -3.65 13.58 20.35
N SER A 2 -5.00 13.46 20.39
CA SER A 2 -5.74 12.24 20.07
C SER A 2 -6.29 12.32 18.63
N ILE A 3 -6.42 11.17 17.95
CA ILE A 3 -7.02 11.08 16.63
C ILE A 3 -8.45 11.63 16.68
N PRO A 4 -8.85 12.51 15.73
CA PRO A 4 -10.16 13.19 15.76
C PRO A 4 -11.30 12.27 15.28
N VAL A 5 -11.52 11.14 15.96
CA VAL A 5 -12.46 10.07 15.54
C VAL A 5 -13.87 10.61 15.32
N ARG A 6 -14.36 11.49 16.22
CA ARG A 6 -15.71 12.08 16.07
C ARG A 6 -15.84 12.89 14.79
N ALA A 7 -14.83 13.74 14.46
CA ALA A 7 -14.85 14.54 13.24
C ALA A 7 -14.80 13.69 11.98
N LEU A 8 -14.01 12.62 12.00
CA LEU A 8 -13.95 11.63 10.90
C LEU A 8 -15.30 10.90 10.75
N ALA A 9 -15.86 10.42 11.86
CA ALA A 9 -17.10 9.66 11.84
C ALA A 9 -18.30 10.49 11.36
N THR A 10 -18.36 11.79 11.68
CA THR A 10 -19.47 12.68 11.29
C THR A 10 -19.38 13.21 9.86
N SER A 11 -18.24 13.03 9.18
CA SER A 11 -18.08 13.48 7.78
C SER A 11 -19.09 12.80 6.85
N PRO A 12 -19.77 13.52 5.97
CA PRO A 12 -20.65 12.93 4.97
C PRO A 12 -19.88 12.09 3.94
N ALA A 13 -18.62 12.42 3.69
CA ALA A 13 -17.75 11.78 2.73
C ALA A 13 -16.42 11.37 3.39
N LEU A 14 -16.41 10.29 4.18
CA LEU A 14 -15.18 9.75 4.77
C LEU A 14 -14.42 8.88 3.77
N LEU A 15 -13.11 9.13 3.64
CA LEU A 15 -12.15 8.29 2.92
C LEU A 15 -11.16 7.68 3.91
N VAL A 16 -11.07 6.36 3.93
CA VAL A 16 -10.17 5.59 4.80
C VAL A 16 -9.15 4.86 3.93
N LEU A 17 -7.89 5.23 4.06
CA LEU A 17 -6.77 4.68 3.31
C LEU A 17 -5.88 3.88 4.27
N LEU A 18 -5.66 2.63 3.97
CA LEU A 18 -5.04 1.67 4.89
C LEU A 18 -3.90 0.94 4.18
N ASP A 19 -2.69 1.08 4.70
CA ASP A 19 -1.63 0.15 4.32
C ASP A 19 -1.99 -1.26 4.79
N TYR A 20 -1.37 -2.28 4.18
CA TYR A 20 -1.70 -3.68 4.43
C TYR A 20 -0.76 -4.35 5.42
N ASP A 21 0.51 -4.51 5.05
CA ASP A 21 1.50 -5.26 5.82
C ASP A 21 2.10 -4.40 6.94
N GLY A 22 1.92 -4.80 8.19
CA GLY A 22 2.29 -4.00 9.37
C GLY A 22 1.16 -3.13 9.90
N THR A 23 0.13 -2.87 9.09
CA THR A 23 -1.00 -2.00 9.42
C THR A 23 -2.30 -2.80 9.60
N LEU A 24 -2.82 -3.46 8.59
CA LEU A 24 -4.02 -4.33 8.69
C LEU A 24 -3.68 -5.73 9.17
N VAL A 25 -2.50 -6.23 8.83
CA VAL A 25 -1.98 -7.53 9.26
C VAL A 25 -0.59 -7.35 9.87
N GLY A 26 -0.24 -8.15 10.86
CA GLY A 26 1.14 -8.15 11.38
C GLY A 26 2.12 -8.66 10.32
N LEU A 27 3.35 -8.16 10.37
CA LEU A 27 4.42 -8.62 9.51
C LEU A 27 4.61 -10.14 9.62
N ARG A 28 4.69 -10.84 8.50
CA ARG A 28 4.85 -12.29 8.42
C ARG A 28 6.15 -12.65 7.73
N SER A 29 6.69 -13.82 8.08
CA SER A 29 7.87 -14.37 7.42
C SER A 29 7.59 -14.76 5.96
N ARG A 30 6.35 -15.15 5.67
CA ARG A 30 5.85 -15.49 4.35
C ARG A 30 4.69 -14.59 3.97
N PRO A 31 4.77 -13.84 2.87
CA PRO A 31 3.75 -12.87 2.44
C PRO A 31 2.35 -13.47 2.28
N GLU A 32 2.26 -14.72 1.80
CA GLU A 32 0.98 -15.42 1.57
C GLU A 32 0.21 -15.78 2.86
N LEU A 33 0.90 -15.75 4.01
CA LEU A 33 0.29 -15.97 5.34
C LEU A 33 -0.33 -14.68 5.93
N ALA A 34 -0.12 -13.55 5.30
CA ALA A 34 -0.65 -12.26 5.75
C ALA A 34 -2.12 -12.11 5.34
N ARG A 35 -3.03 -12.90 5.93
CA ARG A 35 -4.47 -12.90 5.61
C ARG A 35 -5.29 -12.24 6.71
N LEU A 36 -6.37 -11.57 6.31
CA LEU A 36 -7.37 -11.07 7.24
C LEU A 36 -8.22 -12.22 7.81
N SER A 37 -8.48 -12.17 9.12
CA SER A 37 -9.51 -13.04 9.72
C SER A 37 -10.91 -12.64 9.20
N SER A 38 -11.86 -13.59 9.25
CA SER A 38 -13.26 -13.32 8.84
C SER A 38 -13.88 -12.14 9.62
N ARG A 39 -13.59 -12.01 10.92
CA ARG A 39 -14.02 -10.89 11.76
C ARG A 39 -13.49 -9.55 11.24
N ARG A 40 -12.19 -9.47 10.91
CA ARG A 40 -11.55 -8.25 10.39
C ARG A 40 -12.07 -7.90 9.02
N ARG A 41 -12.30 -8.89 8.16
CA ARG A 41 -12.92 -8.70 6.85
C ARG A 41 -14.32 -8.13 6.98
N GLY A 42 -15.18 -8.72 7.80
CA GLY A 42 -16.54 -8.23 8.05
C GLY A 42 -16.59 -6.80 8.60
N LEU A 43 -15.59 -6.40 9.41
CA LEU A 43 -15.48 -5.01 9.87
C LEU A 43 -15.16 -4.05 8.72
N LEU A 44 -14.20 -4.38 7.84
CA LEU A 44 -13.89 -3.55 6.66
C LEU A 44 -15.07 -3.46 5.70
N GLU A 45 -15.79 -4.57 5.45
CA GLU A 45 -17.02 -4.56 4.64
C GLU A 45 -18.07 -3.65 5.25
N SER A 46 -18.23 -3.70 6.58
CA SER A 46 -19.18 -2.85 7.28
C SER A 46 -18.81 -1.37 7.18
N LEU A 47 -17.54 -1.03 7.37
CA LEU A 47 -17.04 0.33 7.18
C LEU A 47 -17.21 0.80 5.73
N GLY A 48 -16.92 -0.07 4.75
CA GLY A 48 -17.08 0.20 3.32
C GLY A 48 -18.52 0.51 2.87
N ARG A 49 -19.53 0.12 3.66
CA ARG A 49 -20.93 0.52 3.41
C ARG A 49 -21.24 1.98 3.76
N THR A 50 -20.38 2.63 4.53
CA THR A 50 -20.60 4.00 5.04
C THR A 50 -19.48 4.97 4.70
N ALA A 51 -18.36 4.47 4.21
CA ALA A 51 -17.18 5.23 3.83
C ALA A 51 -16.56 4.65 2.55
N VAL A 52 -15.77 5.43 1.83
CA VAL A 52 -14.85 4.89 0.83
C VAL A 52 -13.64 4.35 1.57
N VAL A 53 -13.37 3.06 1.43
CA VAL A 53 -12.19 2.42 2.04
C VAL A 53 -11.29 1.92 0.92
N ALA A 54 -9.99 2.19 0.99
CA ALA A 54 -9.02 1.65 0.05
C ALA A 54 -7.79 1.08 0.78
N VAL A 55 -7.29 -0.04 0.25
CA VAL A 55 -6.03 -0.66 0.68
C VAL A 55 -4.90 -0.14 -0.20
N VAL A 56 -3.83 0.36 0.42
CA VAL A 56 -2.65 0.94 -0.24
C VAL A 56 -1.43 0.10 0.10
N THR A 57 -0.77 -0.51 -0.89
CA THR A 57 0.27 -1.50 -0.61
C THR A 57 1.38 -1.54 -1.66
N GLY A 58 2.56 -2.01 -1.27
CA GLY A 58 3.63 -2.39 -2.20
C GLY A 58 3.40 -3.73 -2.91
N ARG A 59 2.38 -4.49 -2.52
CA ARG A 59 1.99 -5.73 -3.19
C ARG A 59 1.40 -5.45 -4.57
N ARG A 60 1.48 -6.44 -5.45
CA ARG A 60 0.74 -6.43 -6.72
C ARG A 60 -0.75 -6.26 -6.47
N LEU A 61 -1.43 -5.48 -7.32
CA LEU A 61 -2.86 -5.19 -7.20
C LEU A 61 -3.72 -6.47 -7.05
N ALA A 62 -3.53 -7.44 -7.94
CA ALA A 62 -4.28 -8.70 -7.93
C ALA A 62 -4.03 -9.53 -6.66
N GLU A 63 -2.82 -9.52 -6.11
CA GLU A 63 -2.50 -10.18 -4.85
C GLU A 63 -3.22 -9.51 -3.67
N ALA A 64 -3.18 -8.18 -3.60
CA ALA A 64 -3.87 -7.43 -2.56
C ALA A 64 -5.39 -7.69 -2.58
N GLN A 65 -6.00 -7.69 -3.77
CA GLN A 65 -7.42 -8.03 -3.95
C GLN A 65 -7.74 -9.45 -3.47
N GLN A 66 -6.89 -10.42 -3.77
CA GLN A 66 -7.06 -11.82 -3.35
C GLN A 66 -6.92 -11.98 -1.83
N LEU A 67 -5.92 -11.34 -1.21
CA LEU A 67 -5.65 -11.44 0.23
C LEU A 67 -6.74 -10.77 1.09
N VAL A 68 -7.24 -9.62 0.66
CA VAL A 68 -8.32 -8.88 1.33
C VAL A 68 -9.67 -9.51 1.03
N GLY A 69 -9.95 -9.84 -0.23
CA GLY A 69 -11.15 -10.55 -0.68
C GLY A 69 -12.44 -9.74 -0.52
N ILE A 70 -12.40 -8.40 -0.67
CA ILE A 70 -13.56 -7.50 -0.57
C ILE A 70 -13.62 -6.64 -1.84
N PRO A 71 -14.39 -7.06 -2.86
CA PRO A 71 -14.41 -6.38 -4.17
C PRO A 71 -14.91 -4.93 -4.13
N SER A 72 -15.68 -4.56 -3.10
CA SER A 72 -16.24 -3.20 -2.96
C SER A 72 -15.23 -2.15 -2.47
N LEU A 73 -14.04 -2.57 -2.02
CA LEU A 73 -12.99 -1.64 -1.60
C LEU A 73 -12.18 -1.11 -2.78
N GLY A 74 -11.54 0.03 -2.57
CA GLY A 74 -10.48 0.51 -3.43
C GLY A 74 -9.17 -0.24 -3.16
N TYR A 75 -8.33 -0.36 -4.18
CA TYR A 75 -7.00 -0.96 -4.09
C TYR A 75 -5.98 -0.11 -4.82
N ILE A 76 -4.89 0.17 -4.17
CA ILE A 76 -3.74 0.90 -4.71
C ILE A 76 -2.54 -0.01 -4.50
N GLY A 77 -2.11 -0.68 -5.56
CA GLY A 77 -1.04 -1.67 -5.57
C GLY A 77 0.28 -1.13 -6.11
N ASN A 78 1.34 -1.93 -6.00
CA ASN A 78 2.68 -1.63 -6.53
C ASN A 78 3.15 -0.21 -6.18
N HIS A 79 2.98 0.21 -4.89
CA HIS A 79 3.33 1.56 -4.42
C HIS A 79 2.65 2.69 -5.20
N GLY A 80 1.38 2.49 -5.60
CA GLY A 80 0.61 3.51 -6.32
C GLY A 80 0.61 3.39 -7.83
N LEU A 81 1.36 2.44 -8.41
CA LEU A 81 1.43 2.26 -9.87
C LEU A 81 0.21 1.55 -10.47
N GLU A 82 -0.59 0.89 -9.63
CA GLU A 82 -1.82 0.19 -10.02
C GLU A 82 -2.96 0.64 -9.12
N ILE A 83 -4.12 0.94 -9.68
CA ILE A 83 -5.30 1.36 -8.94
C ILE A 83 -6.52 0.59 -9.45
N ALA A 84 -7.40 0.15 -8.52
CA ALA A 84 -8.71 -0.41 -8.84
C ALA A 84 -9.78 0.11 -7.88
N TYR A 85 -10.96 0.47 -8.39
CA TYR A 85 -12.14 0.80 -7.60
C TYR A 85 -13.42 0.66 -8.43
N GLY A 86 -14.38 -0.09 -7.91
CA GLY A 86 -15.56 -0.49 -8.68
C GLY A 86 -15.14 -1.28 -9.92
N ASN A 87 -15.66 -0.88 -11.10
CA ASN A 87 -15.32 -1.51 -12.38
C ASN A 87 -14.15 -0.83 -13.11
N ARG A 88 -13.43 0.08 -12.45
CA ARG A 88 -12.32 0.81 -13.05
C ARG A 88 -11.00 0.26 -12.56
N THR A 89 -10.08 0.05 -13.49
CA THR A 89 -8.67 -0.27 -13.23
C THR A 89 -7.77 0.69 -13.98
N TRP A 90 -6.59 0.93 -13.44
CA TRP A 90 -5.58 1.79 -14.04
C TRP A 90 -4.19 1.30 -13.67
N VAL A 91 -3.32 1.40 -14.64
CA VAL A 91 -1.89 1.21 -14.48
C VAL A 91 -1.22 2.50 -14.90
N HIS A 92 -0.21 2.94 -14.17
CA HIS A 92 0.56 4.13 -14.55
C HIS A 92 1.13 3.96 -15.96
N PRO A 93 0.84 4.86 -16.94
CA PRO A 93 1.18 4.63 -18.35
C PRO A 93 2.67 4.39 -18.61
N ALA A 94 3.54 5.10 -17.87
CA ALA A 94 4.97 4.89 -18.01
C ALA A 94 5.44 3.55 -17.38
N ALA A 95 4.78 3.06 -16.33
CA ALA A 95 5.07 1.75 -15.75
C ALA A 95 4.64 0.62 -16.70
N GLU A 96 3.50 0.76 -17.35
CA GLU A 96 3.03 -0.19 -18.36
C GLU A 96 4.01 -0.27 -19.53
N LYS A 97 4.48 0.89 -20.05
CA LYS A 97 5.50 0.95 -21.12
C LYS A 97 6.80 0.26 -20.71
N SER A 98 7.23 0.40 -19.47
CA SER A 98 8.45 -0.22 -18.93
C SER A 98 8.34 -1.73 -18.71
N GLY A 99 7.16 -2.33 -18.84
CA GLY A 99 6.93 -3.75 -18.57
C GLY A 99 7.75 -4.72 -19.43
N ARG A 100 8.06 -4.35 -20.67
CA ARG A 100 8.97 -5.15 -21.54
C ARG A 100 10.41 -5.14 -21.03
N ASP A 101 10.90 -3.98 -20.63
CA ASP A 101 12.24 -3.81 -20.06
C ASP A 101 12.35 -4.59 -18.74
N LEU A 102 11.34 -4.49 -17.87
CA LEU A 102 11.30 -5.23 -16.60
C LEU A 102 11.36 -6.74 -16.84
N ARG A 103 10.48 -7.29 -17.68
CA ARG A 103 10.49 -8.74 -17.98
C ARG A 103 11.80 -9.21 -18.58
N SER A 104 12.41 -8.40 -19.45
CA SER A 104 13.72 -8.71 -20.02
C SER A 104 14.82 -8.68 -18.96
N ALA A 105 14.83 -7.70 -18.06
CA ALA A 105 15.76 -7.64 -16.93
C ALA A 105 15.59 -8.85 -16.00
N LEU A 106 14.36 -9.23 -15.66
CA LEU A 106 14.10 -10.36 -14.79
C LEU A 106 14.57 -11.69 -15.37
N ARG A 107 14.44 -11.89 -16.68
CA ARG A 107 14.99 -13.11 -17.33
C ARG A 107 16.51 -13.18 -17.17
N ARG A 108 17.23 -12.08 -17.39
CA ARG A 108 18.70 -12.03 -17.25
C ARG A 108 19.13 -12.16 -15.79
N ILE A 109 18.42 -11.51 -14.87
CA ILE A 109 18.70 -11.64 -13.42
C ILE A 109 18.50 -13.09 -12.98
N ARG A 110 17.44 -13.78 -13.43
CA ARG A 110 17.24 -15.19 -13.11
C ARG A 110 18.39 -16.06 -13.64
N ALA A 111 18.80 -15.84 -14.88
CA ALA A 111 19.92 -16.56 -15.48
C ALA A 111 21.24 -16.29 -14.74
N GLY A 112 21.54 -15.03 -14.43
CA GLY A 112 22.76 -14.66 -13.67
C GLY A 112 22.75 -15.12 -12.21
N ALA A 113 21.58 -15.28 -11.61
CA ALA A 113 21.41 -15.78 -10.26
C ALA A 113 21.29 -17.33 -10.19
N GLU A 114 21.41 -18.02 -11.32
CA GLU A 114 21.46 -19.49 -11.35
C GLU A 114 22.63 -19.98 -10.48
N GLY A 115 22.32 -20.90 -9.55
CA GLY A 115 23.30 -21.34 -8.54
C GLY A 115 23.33 -20.53 -7.24
N LEU A 116 22.77 -19.33 -7.17
CA LEU A 116 22.62 -18.57 -5.93
C LEU A 116 21.41 -19.09 -5.13
N ARG A 117 21.62 -20.15 -4.36
CA ARG A 117 20.56 -20.78 -3.56
C ARG A 117 19.99 -19.79 -2.54
N GLY A 118 18.66 -19.68 -2.48
CA GLY A 118 17.96 -18.79 -1.56
C GLY A 118 17.58 -17.41 -2.16
N VAL A 119 17.85 -17.20 -3.47
CA VAL A 119 17.32 -16.06 -4.23
C VAL A 119 15.94 -16.40 -4.78
N ILE A 120 14.97 -15.50 -4.57
CA ILE A 120 13.63 -15.61 -5.14
C ILE A 120 13.36 -14.35 -5.96
N VAL A 121 13.08 -14.52 -7.25
CA VAL A 121 12.74 -13.44 -8.16
C VAL A 121 11.23 -13.39 -8.34
N GLU A 122 10.61 -12.40 -7.70
CA GLU A 122 9.17 -12.13 -7.74
C GLU A 122 8.86 -11.11 -8.83
N ASP A 123 8.02 -11.48 -9.79
CA ASP A 123 7.49 -10.57 -10.82
C ASP A 123 6.11 -10.05 -10.38
N LYS A 124 6.03 -8.75 -10.10
CA LYS A 124 4.80 -8.06 -9.69
C LYS A 124 4.11 -7.35 -10.87
N GLY A 125 4.50 -7.65 -12.11
CA GLY A 125 3.94 -7.08 -13.34
C GLY A 125 4.60 -5.77 -13.74
N VAL A 126 4.44 -4.70 -13.00
CA VAL A 126 5.03 -3.37 -13.26
C VAL A 126 6.23 -3.05 -12.34
N THR A 127 6.45 -3.87 -11.33
CA THR A 127 7.63 -3.86 -10.44
C THR A 127 8.11 -5.29 -10.22
N ALA A 128 9.24 -5.48 -9.53
CA ALA A 128 9.71 -6.78 -9.12
C ALA A 128 10.46 -6.73 -7.78
N GLY A 129 10.46 -7.85 -7.05
CA GLY A 129 11.22 -8.06 -5.84
C GLY A 129 12.25 -9.17 -6.00
N ILE A 130 13.52 -8.88 -5.69
CA ILE A 130 14.57 -9.90 -5.64
C ILE A 130 14.86 -10.18 -4.17
N HIS A 131 14.24 -11.22 -3.63
CA HIS A 131 14.40 -11.61 -2.23
C HIS A 131 15.63 -12.47 -2.04
N TYR A 132 16.48 -12.12 -1.08
CA TYR A 132 17.72 -12.82 -0.80
C TYR A 132 17.94 -13.11 0.71
N ARG A 133 16.82 -13.26 1.44
CA ARG A 133 16.87 -13.54 2.89
C ARG A 133 17.57 -14.86 3.21
N LEU A 134 17.41 -15.86 2.34
CA LEU A 134 17.96 -17.20 2.49
C LEU A 134 19.30 -17.39 1.75
N LEU A 135 19.81 -16.35 1.09
CA LEU A 135 21.10 -16.39 0.41
C LEU A 135 22.23 -16.25 1.43
N GLU A 136 23.27 -17.07 1.26
CA GLU A 136 24.52 -16.97 2.02
C GLU A 136 25.14 -15.58 1.87
N PRO A 137 25.72 -14.99 2.96
CA PRO A 137 26.29 -13.64 2.94
C PRO A 137 27.33 -13.42 1.83
N SER A 138 28.15 -14.42 1.50
CA SER A 138 29.15 -14.37 0.44
C SER A 138 28.58 -14.14 -0.96
N GLY A 139 27.34 -14.60 -1.23
CA GLY A 139 26.68 -14.43 -2.51
C GLY A 139 26.00 -13.07 -2.71
N VAL A 140 25.82 -12.30 -1.64
CA VAL A 140 25.03 -11.04 -1.70
C VAL A 140 25.68 -9.99 -2.59
N GLY A 141 27.02 -9.86 -2.54
CA GLY A 141 27.75 -8.93 -3.41
C GLY A 141 27.58 -9.27 -4.88
N HIS A 142 27.68 -10.55 -5.22
CA HIS A 142 27.50 -11.04 -6.58
C HIS A 142 26.08 -10.79 -7.09
N LEU A 143 25.06 -11.13 -6.31
CA LEU A 143 23.65 -10.85 -6.67
C LEU A 143 23.41 -9.37 -6.94
N LYS A 144 23.91 -8.49 -6.08
CA LYS A 144 23.80 -7.03 -6.25
C LYS A 144 24.46 -6.57 -7.54
N GLY A 145 25.64 -7.12 -7.88
CA GLY A 145 26.34 -6.83 -9.13
C GLY A 145 25.47 -7.18 -10.35
N ILE A 146 24.93 -8.40 -10.39
CA ILE A 146 24.01 -8.85 -11.46
C ILE A 146 22.84 -7.87 -11.64
N VAL A 147 22.20 -7.49 -10.53
CA VAL A 147 21.03 -6.60 -10.60
C VAL A 147 21.41 -5.20 -11.07
N LEU A 148 22.49 -4.62 -10.54
CA LEU A 148 22.95 -3.27 -10.91
C LEU A 148 23.35 -3.21 -12.38
N GLU A 149 24.09 -4.19 -12.88
CA GLU A 149 24.46 -4.29 -14.31
C GLU A 149 23.22 -4.33 -15.22
N GLU A 150 22.20 -5.09 -14.85
CA GLU A 150 20.95 -5.13 -15.62
C GLU A 150 20.16 -3.82 -15.56
N ILE A 151 20.19 -3.10 -14.45
CA ILE A 151 19.58 -1.77 -14.34
C ILE A 151 20.32 -0.75 -15.20
N GLU A 152 21.63 -0.75 -15.18
CA GLU A 152 22.46 0.13 -16.01
C GLU A 152 22.22 -0.08 -17.50
N ARG A 153 22.11 -1.33 -17.94
CA ARG A 153 21.76 -1.69 -19.33
C ARG A 153 20.40 -1.14 -19.78
N ARG A 154 19.52 -0.73 -18.86
CA ARG A 154 18.20 -0.14 -19.17
C ARG A 154 18.26 1.38 -19.37
N GLY A 155 19.41 2.02 -19.20
CA GLY A 155 19.61 3.44 -19.52
C GLY A 155 18.60 4.36 -18.81
N GLY A 156 18.39 4.20 -17.50
CA GLY A 156 17.49 5.03 -16.70
C GLY A 156 15.99 4.70 -16.82
N ARG A 157 15.60 3.63 -17.53
CA ARG A 157 14.17 3.23 -17.60
C ARG A 157 13.68 2.44 -16.39
N LEU A 158 14.60 1.80 -15.69
CA LEU A 158 14.36 1.08 -14.45
C LEU A 158 15.34 1.57 -13.37
N ARG A 159 14.92 1.46 -12.11
CA ARG A 159 15.77 1.70 -10.94
C ARG A 159 15.67 0.56 -9.93
N ALA A 160 16.74 0.33 -9.17
CA ALA A 160 16.78 -0.59 -8.06
C ALA A 160 16.78 0.17 -6.73
N THR A 161 16.00 -0.31 -5.76
CA THR A 161 15.98 0.21 -4.39
C THR A 161 16.27 -0.94 -3.43
N PHE A 162 17.19 -0.73 -2.49
CA PHE A 162 17.62 -1.77 -1.56
C PHE A 162 16.84 -1.69 -0.25
N GLY A 163 16.09 -2.75 0.06
CA GLY A 163 15.34 -2.93 1.29
C GLY A 163 15.96 -3.99 2.21
N LYS A 164 15.21 -4.38 3.24
CA LYS A 164 15.64 -5.39 4.22
C LYS A 164 15.63 -6.80 3.61
N LYS A 165 16.76 -7.22 3.03
CA LYS A 165 16.92 -8.52 2.33
C LYS A 165 16.06 -8.67 1.08
N VAL A 166 15.77 -7.55 0.40
CA VAL A 166 15.10 -7.47 -0.88
C VAL A 166 15.70 -6.35 -1.72
N ILE A 167 15.77 -6.53 -3.03
CA ILE A 167 16.05 -5.48 -4.01
C ILE A 167 14.76 -5.29 -4.79
N GLU A 168 14.15 -4.12 -4.68
CA GLU A 168 12.96 -3.73 -5.46
C GLU A 168 13.42 -3.13 -6.78
N ILE A 169 12.91 -3.65 -7.90
CA ILE A 169 13.10 -3.11 -9.24
C ILE A 169 11.80 -2.49 -9.70
N ARG A 170 11.85 -1.23 -10.10
CA ARG A 170 10.68 -0.48 -10.55
C ARG A 170 11.03 0.47 -11.69
N PRO A 171 10.05 0.92 -12.47
CA PRO A 171 10.26 2.01 -13.42
C PRO A 171 10.90 3.21 -12.74
N ASP A 172 11.85 3.87 -13.42
CA ASP A 172 12.47 5.09 -12.89
C ASP A 172 11.54 6.28 -13.11
N LEU A 173 10.61 6.42 -12.21
CA LEU A 173 9.56 7.45 -12.21
C LEU A 173 9.58 8.19 -10.88
N ASP A 174 9.29 9.47 -10.93
CA ASP A 174 8.96 10.27 -9.75
C ASP A 174 7.52 9.91 -9.31
N TRP A 175 7.37 8.70 -8.75
CA TRP A 175 6.11 8.12 -8.32
C TRP A 175 6.28 7.29 -7.05
N ASP A 176 5.31 7.42 -6.14
CA ASP A 176 5.30 6.83 -4.80
C ASP A 176 3.86 6.55 -4.31
N LYS A 177 3.72 6.03 -3.08
CA LYS A 177 2.41 5.78 -2.46
C LYS A 177 1.57 7.06 -2.33
N GLY A 178 2.20 8.20 -2.03
CA GLY A 178 1.50 9.48 -1.90
C GLY A 178 0.86 9.92 -3.21
N ARG A 179 1.60 9.86 -4.31
CA ARG A 179 1.09 10.18 -5.65
C ARG A 179 -0.02 9.21 -6.08
N GLY A 180 0.12 7.91 -5.78
CA GLY A 180 -0.93 6.92 -6.02
C GLY A 180 -2.21 7.23 -5.26
N VAL A 181 -2.11 7.66 -4.01
CA VAL A 181 -3.25 8.10 -3.19
C VAL A 181 -3.90 9.37 -3.77
N LEU A 182 -3.12 10.38 -4.17
CA LEU A 182 -3.66 11.60 -4.79
C LEU A 182 -4.37 11.29 -6.12
N GLU A 183 -3.82 10.36 -6.92
CA GLU A 183 -4.48 9.87 -8.14
C GLU A 183 -5.81 9.18 -7.85
N PHE A 184 -5.87 8.33 -6.82
CA PHE A 184 -7.11 7.71 -6.38
C PHE A 184 -8.13 8.73 -5.90
N MET A 185 -7.71 9.74 -5.15
CA MET A 185 -8.59 10.85 -4.73
C MET A 185 -9.14 11.63 -5.93
N ARG A 186 -8.33 11.83 -6.97
CA ARG A 186 -8.77 12.46 -8.23
C ARG A 186 -9.85 11.62 -8.92
N TRP A 187 -9.76 10.30 -8.88
CA TRP A 187 -10.79 9.40 -9.42
C TRP A 187 -12.13 9.50 -8.69
N LEU A 188 -12.08 9.69 -7.37
CA LEU A 188 -13.29 9.87 -6.58
C LEU A 188 -13.97 11.20 -6.84
N GLY A 189 -13.28 12.15 -7.50
CA GLY A 189 -13.77 13.51 -7.72
C GLY A 189 -13.87 14.33 -6.44
N PRO A 190 -14.26 15.62 -6.55
CA PRO A 190 -14.48 16.47 -5.41
C PRO A 190 -15.68 15.97 -4.58
N ALA A 191 -15.61 16.15 -3.26
CA ALA A 191 -16.73 15.91 -2.36
C ALA A 191 -16.73 16.98 -1.28
N VAL A 192 -17.92 17.54 -1.01
CA VAL A 192 -18.12 18.52 0.06
C VAL A 192 -17.83 17.86 1.41
N ASP A 193 -17.08 18.55 2.26
CA ASP A 193 -16.71 18.10 3.61
C ASP A 193 -16.07 16.71 3.66
N ARG A 194 -15.31 16.34 2.61
CA ARG A 194 -14.55 15.09 2.65
C ARG A 194 -13.53 15.15 3.78
N ARG A 195 -13.60 14.17 4.66
CA ARG A 195 -12.55 13.87 5.63
C ARG A 195 -11.80 12.64 5.18
N LEU A 196 -10.52 12.62 5.44
CA LEU A 196 -9.66 11.52 5.03
C LEU A 196 -8.78 11.12 6.21
N ILE A 197 -8.54 9.81 6.35
CA ILE A 197 -7.53 9.25 7.23
C ILE A 197 -6.67 8.26 6.43
N TYR A 198 -5.35 8.38 6.57
CA TYR A 198 -4.36 7.43 6.08
C TYR A 198 -3.64 6.78 7.26
N ILE A 199 -3.56 5.45 7.27
CA ILE A 199 -2.88 4.68 8.32
C ILE A 199 -1.83 3.77 7.66
N GLY A 200 -0.56 3.85 8.11
CA GLY A 200 0.56 3.09 7.58
C GLY A 200 1.67 2.90 8.61
N ASP A 201 2.63 2.00 8.37
CA ASP A 201 3.66 1.63 9.35
C ASP A 201 5.10 1.78 8.86
N ASP A 202 5.31 1.91 7.55
CA ASP A 202 6.64 1.81 6.99
C ASP A 202 7.16 3.11 6.32
N ARG A 203 8.39 3.03 5.82
CA ARG A 203 9.05 4.14 5.15
C ARG A 203 8.32 4.63 3.90
N THR A 204 7.62 3.73 3.19
CA THR A 204 6.92 4.11 1.95
C THR A 204 5.61 4.84 2.26
N ASP A 205 5.07 4.71 3.48
CA ASP A 205 3.90 5.47 3.94
C ASP A 205 4.25 6.93 4.26
N GLU A 206 5.52 7.21 4.55
CA GLU A 206 5.99 8.59 4.74
C GLU A 206 5.73 9.49 3.52
N ASP A 207 5.76 8.91 2.32
CA ASP A 207 5.44 9.64 1.10
C ASP A 207 3.95 10.02 1.08
N ALA A 208 3.07 9.10 1.51
CA ALA A 208 1.65 9.37 1.67
C ALA A 208 1.37 10.37 2.81
N PHE A 209 2.07 10.25 3.95
CA PHE A 209 1.92 11.22 5.05
C PHE A 209 2.30 12.64 4.62
N ARG A 210 3.39 12.81 3.86
CA ARG A 210 3.78 14.12 3.32
C ARG A 210 2.79 14.65 2.29
N ALA A 211 2.33 13.79 1.37
CA ALA A 211 1.37 14.17 0.32
C ALA A 211 0.01 14.60 0.89
N LEU A 212 -0.37 14.08 2.07
CA LEU A 212 -1.65 14.34 2.71
C LEU A 212 -1.60 15.41 3.81
N ARG A 213 -0.42 16.02 4.03
CA ARG A 213 -0.25 17.07 5.05
C ARG A 213 -1.21 18.23 4.80
N GLY A 214 -1.99 18.58 5.82
CA GLY A 214 -2.97 19.66 5.76
C GLY A 214 -4.28 19.34 5.04
N ILE A 215 -4.40 18.16 4.42
CA ILE A 215 -5.64 17.72 3.75
C ILE A 215 -6.26 16.47 4.34
N GLY A 216 -5.54 15.76 5.19
CA GLY A 216 -6.03 14.54 5.83
C GLY A 216 -5.35 14.24 7.16
N THR A 217 -5.96 13.37 7.94
CA THR A 217 -5.41 12.82 9.17
C THR A 217 -4.46 11.68 8.83
N THR A 218 -3.20 11.76 9.27
CA THR A 218 -2.18 10.74 9.00
C THR A 218 -1.76 10.06 10.29
N VAL A 219 -1.65 8.73 10.26
CA VAL A 219 -1.42 7.89 11.43
C VAL A 219 -0.31 6.88 11.16
N LEU A 220 0.78 6.98 11.90
CA LEU A 220 1.84 5.97 11.92
C LEU A 220 1.46 4.81 12.85
N VAL A 221 1.67 3.58 12.42
CA VAL A 221 1.56 2.38 13.25
C VAL A 221 2.96 1.95 13.69
N GLY A 222 3.14 1.77 14.99
CA GLY A 222 4.44 1.37 15.56
C GLY A 222 5.25 2.53 16.13
N ALA A 223 6.54 2.27 16.40
CA ALA A 223 7.41 3.11 17.22
C ALA A 223 8.61 3.72 16.46
N ALA A 224 8.45 4.04 15.16
CA ALA A 224 9.53 4.72 14.43
C ALA A 224 9.92 6.05 15.12
N ALA A 225 11.20 6.32 15.21
CA ALA A 225 11.72 7.51 15.94
C ALA A 225 11.25 8.82 15.30
N TRP A 226 11.13 8.85 13.98
CA TRP A 226 10.65 10.00 13.22
C TRP A 226 9.55 9.60 12.24
N SER A 227 8.57 10.49 12.04
CA SER A 227 7.54 10.35 11.01
C SER A 227 6.92 11.70 10.67
N ALA A 228 6.46 11.85 9.43
CA ALA A 228 5.64 12.96 8.97
C ALA A 228 4.15 12.80 9.36
N ALA A 229 3.75 11.66 9.92
CA ALA A 229 2.39 11.43 10.41
C ALA A 229 2.06 12.31 11.60
N GLU A 230 0.81 12.80 11.67
CA GLU A 230 0.31 13.65 12.76
C GLU A 230 0.04 12.86 14.03
N PHE A 231 -0.35 11.59 13.91
CA PHE A 231 -0.73 10.72 15.02
C PHE A 231 0.00 9.39 14.98
N ARG A 232 -0.05 8.66 16.10
CA ARG A 232 0.56 7.33 16.22
C ARG A 232 -0.38 6.35 16.88
N LEU A 233 -0.31 5.09 16.44
CA LEU A 233 -0.91 3.94 17.07
C LEU A 233 0.17 2.91 17.43
N PRO A 234 0.11 2.28 18.60
CA PRO A 234 1.14 1.32 19.03
C PRO A 234 1.31 0.10 18.12
N GLY A 235 0.25 -0.33 17.43
CA GLY A 235 0.30 -1.50 16.56
C GLY A 235 -1.03 -1.87 15.92
N VAL A 236 -1.03 -2.99 15.21
CA VAL A 236 -2.15 -3.49 14.41
C VAL A 236 -3.47 -3.61 15.20
N ASN A 237 -3.42 -4.00 16.47
CA ASN A 237 -4.64 -4.15 17.28
C ASN A 237 -5.34 -2.81 17.52
N GLN A 238 -4.59 -1.73 17.73
CA GLN A 238 -5.13 -0.38 17.91
C GLN A 238 -5.69 0.18 16.59
N VAL A 239 -5.14 -0.20 15.45
CA VAL A 239 -5.75 0.09 14.14
C VAL A 239 -7.15 -0.52 14.06
N TRP A 240 -7.30 -1.80 14.43
CA TRP A 240 -8.61 -2.46 14.42
C TRP A 240 -9.59 -1.90 15.42
N SER A 241 -9.13 -1.44 16.58
CA SER A 241 -9.96 -0.73 17.57
C SER A 241 -10.49 0.58 17.00
N LEU A 242 -9.62 1.38 16.36
CA LEU A 242 -10.00 2.63 15.69
C LEU A 242 -11.01 2.42 14.57
N LEU A 243 -10.78 1.42 13.70
CA LEU A 243 -11.71 1.09 12.61
C LEU A 243 -13.07 0.62 13.15
N GLY A 244 -13.08 -0.13 14.26
CA GLY A 244 -14.30 -0.53 14.96
C GLY A 244 -15.09 0.66 15.49
N GLU A 245 -14.42 1.60 16.15
CA GLU A 245 -15.03 2.84 16.67
C GLU A 245 -15.62 3.69 15.54
N LEU A 246 -14.88 3.88 14.43
CA LEU A 246 -15.38 4.59 13.25
C LEU A 246 -16.61 3.90 12.67
N THR A 247 -16.61 2.57 12.57
CA THR A 247 -17.73 1.80 12.01
C THR A 247 -18.99 1.96 12.85
N VAL A 248 -18.89 1.81 14.17
CA VAL A 248 -20.02 1.96 15.10
C VAL A 248 -20.57 3.38 15.06
N SER A 249 -19.68 4.39 15.18
CA SER A 249 -20.08 5.80 15.18
C SER A 249 -20.82 6.22 13.92
N ARG A 250 -20.39 5.73 12.76
CA ARG A 250 -21.02 6.02 11.46
C ARG A 250 -22.35 5.30 11.27
N SER A 251 -22.44 4.05 11.71
CA SER A 251 -23.69 3.28 11.65
C SER A 251 -24.79 3.93 12.49
N SER A 252 -24.46 4.44 13.66
CA SER A 252 -25.40 5.12 14.57
C SER A 252 -25.95 6.44 13.98
N GLN A 253 -25.24 7.11 13.08
CA GLN A 253 -25.69 8.35 12.44
C GLN A 253 -26.69 8.10 11.29
N LYS A 254 -26.59 6.99 10.56
CA LYS A 254 -27.56 6.62 9.50
C LYS A 254 -28.96 6.33 10.06
N VAL A 255 -29.03 5.99 11.33
CA VAL A 255 -30.32 5.65 12.02
C VAL A 255 -31.05 6.89 12.53
N ARG A 256 -30.42 8.05 12.63
CA ARG A 256 -31.08 9.30 13.05
C ARG A 256 -31.85 9.90 11.86
N PRO A 257 -33.20 9.96 11.89
CA PRO A 257 -33.98 10.62 10.84
C PRO A 257 -33.55 12.11 10.77
N ARG A 258 -33.36 12.63 9.54
CA ARG A 258 -33.18 14.08 9.35
C ARG A 258 -34.39 14.78 9.92
N PRO A 259 -34.24 15.83 10.76
CA PRO A 259 -35.37 16.65 11.14
C PRO A 259 -36.05 17.16 9.87
N ARG A 260 -37.36 16.93 9.76
CA ARG A 260 -38.19 17.50 8.68
C ARG A 260 -38.10 19.02 8.85
N ARG A 261 -37.61 19.71 7.83
CA ARG A 261 -37.78 21.14 7.67
C ARG A 261 -39.14 21.43 7.10
#